data_580968e6e5886c1a12cd44d3bd6df0fd
#
_entry.id   580968e6e5886c1a12cd44d3bd6df0fd
#
_cell.length_a   1.000
_cell.length_b   1.000
_cell.length_c   1.000
_cell.angle_alpha   90.00
_cell.angle_beta   90.00
_cell.angle_gamma   90.00
#
_symmetry.space_group_name_H-M   'P 1'
#
loop_
_entity.id
_entity.type
_entity.pdbx_description
1 polymer ?
#
loop_
_entity_poly.entity_id
_entity_poly.type
_entity_poly.pdbx_seq_one_letter_code
_entity_poly.pdbx_strand_id
1 'polypeptide(L)'
;MKQYLDLLQRIKTEGVKKEDRTGTGTISVFGHQMHLKSIIHELLWFLQGDTNVKYLQENGVRIWNEWADENGDLGHIYGYQWRSWPDYKGGHIDQITEAIEQIKNNPNSRRIIVNAWNVADIENMNLPPCHMFFQFYVADGRLSLQMYQRSADTFLGVPFNIASYALLLMMVAQVT
;
A
#
# COMPACT_ATOMS: atom_id res chain seq x y z
N MET A 1 -12.36 3.00 -6.66
CA MET A 1 -12.44 3.64 -7.99
C MET A 1 -13.75 4.39 -8.21
N LYS A 2 -14.90 3.76 -8.02
CA LYS A 2 -16.21 4.42 -8.20
C LYS A 2 -16.28 5.77 -7.47
N GLN A 3 -15.90 5.86 -6.21
CA GLN A 3 -15.94 7.10 -5.42
C GLN A 3 -15.11 8.25 -6.00
N TYR A 4 -13.95 7.93 -6.62
CA TYR A 4 -13.14 8.93 -7.31
C TYR A 4 -13.81 9.41 -8.60
N LEU A 5 -14.39 8.51 -9.38
CA LEU A 5 -15.16 8.85 -10.57
C LEU A 5 -16.41 9.65 -10.21
N ASP A 6 -17.07 9.30 -9.11
CA ASP A 6 -18.22 10.03 -8.57
C ASP A 6 -17.81 11.46 -8.14
N LEU A 7 -16.59 11.62 -7.54
CA LEU A 7 -16.03 12.95 -7.23
C LEU A 7 -15.79 13.76 -8.50
N LEU A 8 -15.14 13.19 -9.51
CA LEU A 8 -14.88 13.87 -10.77
C LEU A 8 -16.19 14.27 -11.46
N GLN A 9 -17.18 13.39 -11.47
CA GLN A 9 -18.49 13.68 -12.01
C GLN A 9 -19.17 14.80 -11.22
N ARG A 10 -19.11 14.76 -9.89
CA ARG A 10 -19.66 15.80 -9.01
C ARG A 10 -18.99 17.17 -9.29
N ILE A 11 -17.65 17.20 -9.41
CA ILE A 11 -16.93 18.44 -9.76
C ILE A 11 -17.41 18.98 -11.10
N LYS A 12 -17.58 18.09 -12.10
CA LYS A 12 -18.02 18.49 -13.43
C LYS A 12 -19.44 19.03 -13.46
N THR A 13 -20.35 18.45 -12.65
CA THR A 13 -21.80 18.80 -12.67
C THR A 13 -22.19 19.86 -11.67
N GLU A 14 -21.56 19.91 -10.50
CA GLU A 14 -21.92 20.78 -9.37
C GLU A 14 -20.83 21.80 -9.02
N GLY A 15 -19.65 21.67 -9.64
CA GLY A 15 -18.50 22.51 -9.31
C GLY A 15 -18.69 23.97 -9.70
N VAL A 16 -18.24 24.84 -8.82
CA VAL A 16 -18.25 26.29 -9.04
C VAL A 16 -16.97 26.72 -9.73
N LYS A 17 -17.07 27.42 -10.84
CA LYS A 17 -15.93 28.03 -11.51
C LYS A 17 -15.37 29.17 -10.66
N LYS A 18 -14.06 29.15 -10.45
CA LYS A 18 -13.33 30.18 -9.74
C LYS A 18 -12.11 30.61 -10.55
N GLU A 19 -11.77 31.89 -10.48
CA GLU A 19 -10.50 32.39 -10.99
C GLU A 19 -9.37 31.93 -10.06
N ASP A 20 -8.22 31.68 -10.63
CA ASP A 20 -6.99 31.38 -9.91
C ASP A 20 -5.85 32.31 -10.30
N ARG A 21 -4.75 32.28 -9.58
CA ARG A 21 -3.58 33.14 -9.82
C ARG A 21 -2.87 32.89 -11.16
N THR A 22 -3.17 31.76 -11.85
CA THR A 22 -2.56 31.38 -13.12
C THR A 22 -3.38 31.82 -14.32
N GLY A 23 -4.61 32.30 -14.12
CA GLY A 23 -5.53 32.73 -15.17
C GLY A 23 -6.19 31.57 -15.93
N THR A 24 -5.91 30.31 -15.57
CA THR A 24 -6.55 29.15 -16.20
C THR A 24 -7.94 28.86 -15.62
N GLY A 25 -8.18 29.32 -14.40
CA GLY A 25 -9.41 29.04 -13.66
C GLY A 25 -9.47 27.63 -13.11
N THR A 26 -10.38 27.42 -12.17
CA THR A 26 -10.64 26.11 -11.56
C THR A 26 -12.13 25.83 -11.49
N ILE A 27 -12.49 24.55 -11.46
CA ILE A 27 -13.83 24.09 -11.09
C ILE A 27 -13.70 23.34 -9.77
N SER A 28 -14.41 23.81 -8.73
CA SER A 28 -14.23 23.28 -7.38
C SER A 28 -15.53 22.94 -6.69
N VAL A 29 -15.52 21.87 -5.89
CA VAL A 29 -16.51 21.58 -4.86
C VAL A 29 -15.83 21.63 -3.50
N PHE A 30 -16.56 22.04 -2.47
CA PHE A 30 -16.04 22.03 -1.10
C PHE A 30 -16.57 20.82 -0.35
N GLY A 31 -15.67 20.16 0.40
CA GLY A 31 -16.06 19.05 1.27
C GLY A 31 -16.56 17.83 0.48
N HIS A 32 -15.64 16.98 0.05
CA HIS A 32 -15.97 15.64 -0.48
C HIS A 32 -15.32 14.58 0.39
N GLN A 33 -16.14 13.65 0.88
CA GLN A 33 -15.68 12.54 1.70
C GLN A 33 -15.59 11.27 0.84
N MET A 34 -14.42 10.66 0.83
CA MET A 34 -14.20 9.35 0.22
C MET A 34 -13.92 8.31 1.30
N HIS A 35 -14.47 7.13 1.13
CA HIS A 35 -14.18 6.02 2.03
C HIS A 35 -13.02 5.20 1.48
N LEU A 36 -11.93 5.14 2.24
CA LEU A 36 -10.72 4.39 1.87
C LEU A 36 -10.81 2.90 2.23
N LYS A 37 -12.02 2.33 2.21
CA LYS A 37 -12.28 0.96 2.66
C LYS A 37 -11.34 -0.06 2.00
N SER A 38 -11.22 -0.02 0.67
CA SER A 38 -10.37 -0.97 -0.06
C SER A 38 -8.90 -0.86 0.33
N ILE A 39 -8.40 0.35 0.52
CA ILE A 39 -7.01 0.60 0.92
C ILE A 39 -6.75 0.05 2.32
N ILE A 40 -7.67 0.32 3.26
CA ILE A 40 -7.53 -0.14 4.65
C ILE A 40 -7.52 -1.67 4.71
N HIS A 41 -8.48 -2.34 4.06
CA HIS A 41 -8.54 -3.80 4.08
C HIS A 41 -7.38 -4.46 3.34
N GLU A 42 -6.93 -3.90 2.22
CA GLU A 42 -5.75 -4.42 1.53
C GLU A 42 -4.50 -4.32 2.40
N LEU A 43 -4.25 -3.16 3.02
CA LEU A 43 -3.09 -3.01 3.90
C LEU A 43 -3.16 -3.94 5.11
N LEU A 44 -4.31 -4.09 5.75
CA LEU A 44 -4.50 -5.04 6.84
C LEU A 44 -4.26 -6.48 6.40
N TRP A 45 -4.72 -6.85 5.22
CA TRP A 45 -4.51 -8.15 4.62
C TRP A 45 -3.02 -8.43 4.37
N PHE A 46 -2.26 -7.48 3.82
CA PHE A 46 -0.81 -7.60 3.71
C PHE A 46 -0.13 -7.75 5.07
N LEU A 47 -0.53 -6.94 6.06
CA LEU A 47 0.04 -6.99 7.41
C LEU A 47 -0.29 -8.28 8.17
N GLN A 48 -1.36 -8.98 7.80
CA GLN A 48 -1.66 -10.32 8.31
C GLN A 48 -0.80 -11.42 7.67
N GLY A 49 -0.09 -11.10 6.59
CA GLY A 49 0.67 -12.11 5.82
C GLY A 49 -0.22 -13.00 4.97
N ASP A 50 -1.48 -12.64 4.82
CA ASP A 50 -2.47 -13.42 4.06
C ASP A 50 -2.31 -13.18 2.56
N THR A 51 -2.58 -14.21 1.77
CA THR A 51 -2.51 -14.21 0.30
C THR A 51 -3.83 -14.63 -0.35
N ASN A 52 -4.80 -15.08 0.47
CA ASN A 52 -6.11 -15.49 -0.02
C ASN A 52 -7.10 -14.32 -0.01
N VAL A 53 -7.80 -14.15 -1.12
CA VAL A 53 -8.76 -13.03 -1.31
C VAL A 53 -10.03 -13.13 -0.47
N LYS A 54 -10.25 -14.23 0.23
CA LYS A 54 -11.47 -14.47 1.02
C LYS A 54 -11.75 -13.35 2.02
N TYR A 55 -10.74 -12.96 2.81
CA TYR A 55 -10.86 -11.82 3.74
C TYR A 55 -11.29 -10.54 3.03
N LEU A 56 -10.69 -10.24 1.88
CA LEU A 56 -11.02 -9.06 1.09
C LEU A 56 -12.47 -9.12 0.58
N GLN A 57 -12.89 -10.26 0.06
CA GLN A 57 -14.24 -10.48 -0.46
C GLN A 57 -15.31 -10.37 0.62
N GLU A 58 -15.10 -10.95 1.79
CA GLU A 58 -15.96 -10.83 2.97
C GLU A 58 -16.15 -9.37 3.40
N ASN A 59 -15.14 -8.54 3.18
CA ASN A 59 -15.17 -7.11 3.44
C ASN A 59 -15.61 -6.27 2.22
N GLY A 60 -16.10 -6.90 1.14
CA GLY A 60 -16.59 -6.23 -0.06
C GLY A 60 -15.50 -5.59 -0.92
N VAL A 61 -14.25 -6.02 -0.78
CA VAL A 61 -13.09 -5.59 -1.58
C VAL A 61 -12.80 -6.67 -2.63
N ARG A 62 -12.71 -6.27 -3.89
CA ARG A 62 -12.59 -7.21 -5.03
C ARG A 62 -11.43 -6.88 -5.96
N ILE A 63 -10.52 -6.00 -5.54
CA ILE A 63 -9.45 -5.48 -6.39
C ILE A 63 -8.40 -6.52 -6.76
N TRP A 64 -8.37 -7.66 -6.09
CA TRP A 64 -7.44 -8.77 -6.31
C TRP A 64 -8.06 -10.01 -6.95
N ASN A 65 -9.38 -10.04 -7.17
CA ASN A 65 -10.10 -11.22 -7.67
C ASN A 65 -9.61 -11.71 -9.04
N GLU A 66 -9.14 -10.81 -9.89
CA GLU A 66 -8.72 -11.12 -11.26
C GLU A 66 -7.45 -11.98 -11.31
N TRP A 67 -6.61 -11.89 -10.28
CA TRP A 67 -5.33 -12.61 -10.21
C TRP A 67 -5.34 -13.81 -9.28
N ALA A 68 -6.42 -13.99 -8.53
CA ALA A 68 -6.56 -15.13 -7.64
C ALA A 68 -6.80 -16.44 -8.43
N ASP A 69 -6.21 -17.53 -7.96
CA ASP A 69 -6.45 -18.86 -8.51
C ASP A 69 -7.86 -19.37 -8.17
N GLU A 70 -8.15 -20.62 -8.53
CA GLU A 70 -9.44 -21.28 -8.26
C GLU A 70 -9.77 -21.43 -6.77
N ASN A 71 -8.76 -21.41 -5.90
CA ASN A 71 -8.89 -21.48 -4.44
C ASN A 71 -8.93 -20.08 -3.79
N GLY A 72 -8.81 -19.02 -4.60
CA GLY A 72 -8.74 -17.64 -4.13
C GLY A 72 -7.37 -17.21 -3.64
N ASP A 73 -6.32 -17.97 -3.92
CA ASP A 73 -4.95 -17.66 -3.49
C ASP A 73 -4.17 -16.90 -4.58
N LEU A 74 -3.24 -16.08 -4.15
CA LEU A 74 -2.37 -15.25 -5.00
C LEU A 74 -0.90 -15.69 -4.98
N GLY A 75 -0.60 -16.75 -4.22
CA GLY A 75 0.77 -17.20 -4.00
C GLY A 75 1.56 -16.28 -3.08
N HIS A 76 2.86 -16.34 -3.15
CA HIS A 76 3.78 -15.71 -2.18
C HIS A 76 3.96 -14.19 -2.41
N ILE A 77 2.85 -13.46 -2.62
CA ILE A 77 2.89 -12.01 -2.87
C ILE A 77 3.13 -11.20 -1.58
N TYR A 78 3.08 -9.90 -1.67
CA TYR A 78 3.33 -8.87 -0.66
C TYR A 78 3.24 -9.29 0.80
N GLY A 79 2.07 -9.74 1.28
CA GLY A 79 1.84 -10.12 2.66
C GLY A 79 2.72 -11.27 3.11
N TYR A 80 2.84 -12.30 2.28
CA TYR A 80 3.73 -13.43 2.56
C TYR A 80 5.18 -12.96 2.68
N GLN A 81 5.69 -12.20 1.72
CA GLN A 81 7.07 -11.71 1.75
C GLN A 81 7.34 -10.78 2.93
N TRP A 82 6.39 -9.93 3.31
CA TRP A 82 6.54 -9.01 4.43
C TRP A 82 6.57 -9.70 5.79
N ARG A 83 5.77 -10.77 5.96
CA ARG A 83 5.53 -11.43 7.25
C ARG A 83 6.19 -12.79 7.40
N SER A 84 6.60 -13.42 6.29
CA SER A 84 7.09 -14.80 6.29
C SER A 84 8.12 -15.04 5.19
N TRP A 85 9.09 -14.12 5.03
CA TRP A 85 10.16 -14.25 4.05
C TRP A 85 10.98 -15.52 4.34
N PRO A 86 11.14 -16.47 3.38
CA PRO A 86 11.93 -17.67 3.61
C PRO A 86 13.39 -17.36 3.87
N ASP A 87 13.98 -17.93 4.92
CA ASP A 87 15.41 -17.86 5.17
C ASP A 87 16.14 -19.10 4.61
N TYR A 88 17.45 -18.97 4.44
CA TYR A 88 18.28 -20.08 3.91
C TYR A 88 18.48 -21.24 4.92
N LYS A 89 17.98 -21.11 6.15
CA LYS A 89 18.06 -22.13 7.21
C LYS A 89 16.76 -22.93 7.33
N GLY A 90 15.77 -22.66 6.47
CA GLY A 90 14.45 -23.29 6.51
C GLY A 90 13.49 -22.67 7.51
N GLY A 91 13.82 -21.47 8.02
CA GLY A 91 12.93 -20.62 8.83
C GLY A 91 12.29 -19.52 8.02
N HIS A 92 11.69 -18.56 8.71
CA HIS A 92 11.04 -17.40 8.12
C HIS A 92 11.39 -16.12 8.87
N ILE A 93 11.46 -15.01 8.15
CA ILE A 93 11.75 -13.67 8.65
C ILE A 93 10.48 -12.82 8.55
N ASP A 94 10.06 -12.24 9.67
CA ASP A 94 9.02 -11.24 9.72
C ASP A 94 9.63 -9.84 9.58
N GLN A 95 9.72 -9.36 8.35
CA GLN A 95 10.36 -8.08 8.02
C GLN A 95 9.65 -6.87 8.66
N ILE A 96 8.32 -6.93 8.84
CA ILE A 96 7.55 -5.83 9.48
C ILE A 96 7.91 -5.73 10.96
N THR A 97 7.92 -6.86 11.67
CA THR A 97 8.32 -6.89 13.09
C THR A 97 9.77 -6.42 13.25
N GLU A 98 10.68 -6.91 12.43
CA GLU A 98 12.08 -6.48 12.46
C GLU A 98 12.24 -4.98 12.17
N ALA A 99 11.50 -4.42 11.23
CA ALA A 99 11.53 -2.99 10.94
C ALA A 99 11.05 -2.15 12.13
N ILE A 100 9.95 -2.55 12.79
CA ILE A 100 9.43 -1.90 14.00
C ILE A 100 10.47 -1.94 15.13
N GLU A 101 11.05 -3.09 15.38
CA GLU A 101 12.09 -3.25 16.41
C GLU A 101 13.36 -2.42 16.11
N GLN A 102 13.77 -2.34 14.83
CA GLN A 102 14.88 -1.48 14.43
C GLN A 102 14.57 0.01 14.65
N ILE A 103 13.35 0.46 14.32
CA ILE A 103 12.94 1.86 14.55
C ILE A 103 13.03 2.19 16.04
N LYS A 104 12.56 1.29 16.93
CA LYS A 104 12.58 1.48 18.38
C LYS A 104 13.99 1.47 18.96
N ASN A 105 14.79 0.46 18.59
CA ASN A 105 16.03 0.16 19.29
C ASN A 105 17.28 0.72 18.60
N ASN A 106 17.20 1.01 17.29
CA ASN A 106 18.30 1.55 16.49
C ASN A 106 17.78 2.49 15.38
N PRO A 107 17.16 3.62 15.73
CA PRO A 107 16.53 4.54 14.77
C PRO A 107 17.52 5.12 13.74
N ASN A 108 18.82 5.13 14.04
CA ASN A 108 19.86 5.60 13.11
C ASN A 108 20.25 4.53 12.06
N SER A 109 19.66 3.35 12.09
CA SER A 109 19.89 2.30 11.09
C SER A 109 19.52 2.77 9.69
N ARG A 110 20.38 2.48 8.71
CA ARG A 110 20.12 2.67 7.28
C ARG A 110 19.63 1.39 6.60
N ARG A 111 19.23 0.39 7.40
CA ARG A 111 18.82 -0.95 6.95
C ARG A 111 17.37 -1.28 7.32
N ILE A 112 16.55 -0.26 7.61
CA ILE A 112 15.14 -0.45 7.95
C ILE A 112 14.36 -0.57 6.64
N ILE A 113 14.47 -1.74 6.01
CA ILE A 113 13.94 -2.02 4.67
C ILE A 113 13.01 -3.21 4.76
N VAL A 114 11.88 -3.14 4.06
CA VAL A 114 10.94 -4.24 3.84
C VAL A 114 10.85 -4.49 2.34
N ASN A 115 11.10 -5.72 1.91
CA ASN A 115 11.20 -6.12 0.52
C ASN A 115 10.10 -7.14 0.16
N ALA A 116 9.40 -6.91 -0.95
CA ALA A 116 8.44 -7.86 -1.50
C ALA A 116 8.98 -8.59 -2.74
N TRP A 117 10.06 -8.08 -3.35
CA TRP A 117 10.64 -8.67 -4.56
C TRP A 117 11.65 -9.76 -4.19
N ASN A 118 11.16 -10.99 -4.09
CA ASN A 118 11.98 -12.18 -3.86
C ASN A 118 12.23 -12.90 -5.18
N VAL A 119 13.44 -12.75 -5.73
CA VAL A 119 13.80 -13.32 -7.05
C VAL A 119 13.64 -14.84 -7.09
N ALA A 120 13.90 -15.53 -5.97
CA ALA A 120 13.76 -16.98 -5.90
C ALA A 120 12.30 -17.45 -5.85
N ASP A 121 11.36 -16.55 -5.64
CA ASP A 121 9.95 -16.86 -5.37
C ASP A 121 8.98 -16.22 -6.38
N ILE A 122 9.51 -15.49 -7.36
CA ILE A 122 8.71 -14.75 -8.36
C ILE A 122 7.73 -15.68 -9.12
N GLU A 123 8.16 -16.90 -9.44
CA GLU A 123 7.34 -17.86 -10.18
C GLU A 123 6.18 -18.44 -9.34
N ASN A 124 6.22 -18.26 -8.01
CA ASN A 124 5.17 -18.63 -7.08
C ASN A 124 4.19 -17.48 -6.79
N MET A 125 4.26 -16.40 -7.57
CA MET A 125 3.41 -15.21 -7.43
C MET A 125 2.49 -15.07 -8.63
N ASN A 126 1.19 -15.09 -8.44
CA ASN A 126 0.23 -14.87 -9.53
C ASN A 126 0.32 -13.46 -10.12
N LEU A 127 0.78 -12.49 -9.31
CA LEU A 127 1.11 -11.14 -9.75
C LEU A 127 2.38 -10.64 -9.04
N PRO A 128 3.54 -10.59 -9.72
CA PRO A 128 4.77 -10.05 -9.14
C PRO A 128 4.64 -8.61 -8.66
N PRO A 129 5.22 -8.26 -7.48
CA PRO A 129 5.03 -6.96 -6.85
C PRO A 129 5.40 -5.76 -7.72
N CYS A 130 4.49 -4.81 -7.87
CA CYS A 130 4.76 -3.53 -8.52
C CYS A 130 5.54 -2.59 -7.60
N HIS A 131 5.10 -2.45 -6.34
CA HIS A 131 5.84 -1.77 -5.29
C HIS A 131 6.76 -2.80 -4.61
N MET A 132 8.05 -2.73 -4.96
CA MET A 132 9.01 -3.81 -4.72
C MET A 132 9.55 -3.82 -3.29
N PHE A 133 9.89 -2.65 -2.77
CA PHE A 133 10.40 -2.47 -1.42
C PHE A 133 10.10 -1.06 -0.92
N PHE A 134 10.19 -0.90 0.39
CA PHE A 134 10.15 0.41 1.02
C PHE A 134 11.15 0.47 2.17
N GLN A 135 11.57 1.69 2.49
CA GLN A 135 12.53 1.98 3.53
C GLN A 135 11.96 3.01 4.50
N PHE A 136 12.16 2.77 5.79
CA PHE A 136 11.94 3.78 6.82
C PHE A 136 13.21 4.56 7.11
N TYR A 137 13.01 5.82 7.48
CA TYR A 137 14.06 6.71 7.90
C TYR A 137 13.60 7.55 9.09
N VAL A 138 14.44 7.62 10.14
CA VAL A 138 14.17 8.40 11.35
C VAL A 138 15.15 9.56 11.42
N ALA A 139 14.63 10.77 11.60
CA ALA A 139 15.41 11.97 11.85
C ALA A 139 14.63 12.94 12.74
N ASP A 140 15.30 13.50 13.74
CA ASP A 140 14.71 14.49 14.67
C ASP A 140 13.37 14.02 15.27
N GLY A 141 13.30 12.74 15.66
CA GLY A 141 12.08 12.14 16.24
C GLY A 141 10.92 12.01 15.25
N ARG A 142 11.18 12.10 13.95
CA ARG A 142 10.18 11.96 12.88
C ARG A 142 10.49 10.77 12.02
N LEU A 143 9.46 9.96 11.76
CA LEU A 143 9.51 8.80 10.87
C LEU A 143 9.12 9.21 9.44
N SER A 144 9.89 8.77 8.45
CA SER A 144 9.62 8.91 7.03
C SER A 144 9.63 7.54 6.36
N LEU A 145 8.93 7.41 5.24
CA LEU A 145 8.90 6.22 4.42
C LEU A 145 9.09 6.59 2.95
N GLN A 146 9.96 5.85 2.28
CA GLN A 146 10.08 5.90 0.82
C GLN A 146 9.85 4.53 0.24
N MET A 147 9.00 4.44 -0.79
CA MET A 147 8.71 3.22 -1.52
C MET A 147 9.25 3.31 -2.94
N TYR A 148 9.83 2.22 -3.44
CA TYR A 148 10.20 2.06 -4.84
C TYR A 148 9.17 1.21 -5.58
N GLN A 149 8.70 1.73 -6.71
CA GLN A 149 7.73 1.08 -7.58
C GLN A 149 8.31 0.90 -8.98
N ARG A 150 8.39 -0.37 -9.45
CA ARG A 150 8.92 -0.70 -10.79
C ARG A 150 7.94 -0.44 -11.92
N SER A 151 6.66 -0.45 -11.61
CA SER A 151 5.55 -0.26 -12.55
C SER A 151 4.39 0.40 -11.83
N ALA A 152 3.73 1.33 -12.48
CA ALA A 152 2.63 2.07 -11.88
C ALA A 152 1.56 2.40 -12.92
N ASP A 153 0.30 2.13 -12.59
CA ASP A 153 -0.82 2.82 -13.19
C ASP A 153 -0.93 4.20 -12.54
N THR A 154 -0.62 5.24 -13.31
CA THR A 154 -0.53 6.60 -12.78
C THR A 154 -1.89 7.20 -12.43
N PHE A 155 -2.95 6.71 -13.01
CA PHE A 155 -4.30 7.25 -12.80
C PHE A 155 -5.02 6.57 -11.62
N LEU A 156 -4.95 5.25 -11.54
CA LEU A 156 -5.66 4.45 -10.55
C LEU A 156 -4.74 3.96 -9.42
N GLY A 157 -3.58 3.41 -9.79
CA GLY A 157 -2.67 2.75 -8.86
C GLY A 157 -1.90 3.72 -7.98
N VAL A 158 -1.32 4.77 -8.56
CA VAL A 158 -0.47 5.71 -7.81
C VAL A 158 -1.19 6.38 -6.65
N PRO A 159 -2.39 7.00 -6.81
CA PRO A 159 -3.12 7.57 -5.67
C PRO A 159 -3.47 6.53 -4.60
N PHE A 160 -3.81 5.32 -5.01
CA PHE A 160 -4.11 4.22 -4.11
C PHE A 160 -2.88 3.81 -3.29
N ASN A 161 -1.73 3.63 -3.96
CA ASN A 161 -0.48 3.26 -3.32
C ASN A 161 0.04 4.35 -2.37
N ILE A 162 -0.04 5.63 -2.77
CA ILE A 162 0.31 6.76 -1.88
C ILE A 162 -0.51 6.70 -0.58
N ALA A 163 -1.82 6.52 -0.69
CA ALA A 163 -2.68 6.47 0.49
C ALA A 163 -2.41 5.23 1.36
N SER A 164 -2.13 4.07 0.75
CA SER A 164 -1.78 2.84 1.46
C SER A 164 -0.49 2.98 2.26
N TYR A 165 0.58 3.49 1.64
CA TYR A 165 1.87 3.68 2.33
C TYR A 165 1.85 4.83 3.32
N ALA A 166 1.05 5.88 3.11
CA ALA A 166 0.81 6.92 4.11
C ALA A 166 0.11 6.35 5.36
N LEU A 167 -0.88 5.46 5.17
CA LEU A 167 -1.54 4.77 6.27
C LEU A 167 -0.56 3.84 7.01
N LEU A 168 0.24 3.06 6.29
CA LEU A 168 1.28 2.21 6.88
C LEU A 168 2.26 3.04 7.72
N LEU A 169 2.75 4.17 7.19
CA LEU A 169 3.64 5.08 7.92
C LEU A 169 3.01 5.57 9.22
N MET A 170 1.75 6.00 9.19
CA MET A 170 1.03 6.44 10.40
C MET A 170 0.86 5.31 11.41
N MET A 171 0.54 4.09 10.96
CA MET A 171 0.39 2.92 11.85
C MET A 171 1.72 2.57 12.52
N VAL A 172 2.83 2.54 11.77
CA VAL A 172 4.16 2.27 12.33
C VAL A 172 4.58 3.38 13.29
N ALA A 173 4.41 4.65 12.93
CA ALA A 173 4.73 5.78 13.81
C ALA A 173 3.93 5.78 15.12
N GLN A 174 2.72 5.19 15.13
CA GLN A 174 1.90 5.10 16.34
C GLN A 174 2.46 4.08 17.34
N VAL A 175 3.22 3.10 16.88
CA VAL A 175 3.73 2.00 17.72
C VAL A 175 5.25 2.05 17.94
N THR A 176 5.91 3.07 17.42
CA THR A 176 7.35 3.28 17.55
C THR A 176 7.66 4.64 18.17
#